data_cb3b9cb772ae98f579a431bd58fcebd9
#
_entry.id   cb3b9cb772ae98f579a431bd58fcebd9
#
_cell.length_a   1.000
_cell.length_b   1.000
_cell.length_c   1.000
_cell.angle_alpha   90.00
_cell.angle_beta   90.00
_cell.angle_gamma   90.00
#
_symmetry.space_group_name_H-M   'P 1'
#
loop_
_entity.id
_entity.type
_entity.pdbx_description
1 polymer ?
#
loop_
_entity_poly.entity_id
_entity_poly.type
_entity_poly.pdbx_seq_one_letter_code
_entity_poly.pdbx_strand_id
1 'polypeptide(L)'
;MGQNLAVDWRSYGPRIDLIPQFAAELVKSQVDVILVNGDAAIRAAQQATTTISILGITEDMVGSGLVNSLAEPGGNTTGVSIFATELDGKRQEILIEAMPELRRMALLADSNATGSRELKALQDAARARGVELSIHQIASAEEITGAIDAAKASGAVALNVLSSPFLYGNRQIVMQRVAALRLPAIYQFPEEADEDADHPDRWPAYWQRPGAGRRSRHRRQRR
;
A
#
# COMPACT_ATOMS: atom_id res chain seq x y z
N MET A 1 3.09 -13.16 25.71
CA MET A 1 3.09 -14.11 24.58
C MET A 1 3.06 -15.49 25.16
N GLY A 2 2.23 -16.40 24.63
CA GLY A 2 2.15 -17.78 25.12
C GLY A 2 3.46 -18.52 24.89
N GLN A 3 3.79 -19.45 25.77
CA GLN A 3 5.05 -20.22 25.72
C GLN A 3 5.07 -21.31 24.64
N ASN A 4 4.09 -21.36 23.75
CA ASN A 4 3.83 -22.43 22.80
C ASN A 4 3.96 -22.03 21.32
N LEU A 5 4.49 -20.82 21.03
CA LEU A 5 4.74 -20.36 19.67
C LEU A 5 6.21 -19.99 19.50
N ALA A 6 6.89 -20.65 18.57
CA ALA A 6 8.19 -20.26 18.06
C ALA A 6 8.01 -19.61 16.67
N VAL A 7 8.68 -18.48 16.45
CA VAL A 7 8.62 -17.77 15.17
C VAL A 7 10.03 -17.72 14.58
N ASP A 8 10.17 -18.31 13.38
CA ASP A 8 11.39 -18.25 12.60
C ASP A 8 11.20 -17.21 11.48
N TRP A 9 11.91 -16.10 11.57
CA TRP A 9 11.70 -14.92 10.75
C TRP A 9 12.75 -14.80 9.64
N ARG A 10 12.28 -14.50 8.42
CA ARG A 10 13.13 -14.16 7.28
C ARG A 10 12.63 -12.84 6.68
N SER A 11 13.55 -11.94 6.36
CA SER A 11 13.25 -10.67 5.71
C SER A 11 14.20 -10.46 4.54
N TYR A 12 13.64 -10.24 3.36
CA TYR A 12 14.43 -10.03 2.16
C TYR A 12 14.64 -8.54 1.82
N GLY A 13 13.92 -7.61 2.49
CA GLY A 13 13.99 -6.18 2.19
C GLY A 13 13.83 -5.90 0.69
N PRO A 14 14.78 -5.20 0.03
CA PRO A 14 14.75 -4.98 -1.41
C PRO A 14 15.25 -6.18 -2.24
N ARG A 15 15.77 -7.24 -1.59
CA ARG A 15 16.40 -8.41 -2.21
C ARG A 15 15.39 -9.51 -2.53
N ILE A 16 14.49 -9.25 -3.49
CA ILE A 16 13.47 -10.22 -3.93
C ILE A 16 14.08 -11.52 -4.48
N ASP A 17 15.31 -11.48 -4.94
CA ASP A 17 16.09 -12.64 -5.41
C ASP A 17 16.32 -13.68 -4.30
N LEU A 18 16.27 -13.30 -3.02
CA LEU A 18 16.43 -14.20 -1.87
C LEU A 18 15.14 -14.96 -1.48
N ILE A 19 13.99 -14.59 -2.02
CA ILE A 19 12.69 -15.20 -1.67
C ILE A 19 12.70 -16.72 -1.83
N PRO A 20 13.16 -17.33 -2.95
CA PRO A 20 13.18 -18.78 -3.11
C PRO A 20 14.10 -19.47 -2.11
N GLN A 21 15.25 -18.87 -1.80
CA GLN A 21 16.17 -19.39 -0.79
C GLN A 21 15.51 -19.42 0.60
N PHE A 22 14.86 -18.34 1.01
CA PHE A 22 14.21 -18.24 2.32
C PHE A 22 13.02 -19.19 2.45
N ALA A 23 12.25 -19.39 1.36
CA ALA A 23 11.20 -20.39 1.34
C ALA A 23 11.77 -21.82 1.58
N ALA A 24 12.87 -22.17 0.90
CA ALA A 24 13.53 -23.45 1.10
C ALA A 24 14.11 -23.63 2.52
N GLU A 25 14.67 -22.57 3.12
CA GLU A 25 15.15 -22.58 4.49
C GLU A 25 14.03 -22.84 5.49
N LEU A 26 12.86 -22.18 5.35
CA LEU A 26 11.71 -22.41 6.21
C LEU A 26 11.19 -23.85 6.11
N VAL A 27 11.14 -24.40 4.90
CA VAL A 27 10.78 -25.81 4.70
C VAL A 27 11.78 -26.74 5.38
N LYS A 28 13.08 -26.46 5.26
CA LYS A 28 14.14 -27.24 5.92
C LYS A 28 14.05 -27.16 7.46
N SER A 29 13.59 -26.03 8.00
CA SER A 29 13.36 -25.84 9.44
C SER A 29 12.12 -26.58 9.94
N GLN A 30 11.36 -27.26 9.07
CA GLN A 30 10.18 -28.04 9.40
C GLN A 30 9.13 -27.25 10.20
N VAL A 31 8.87 -26.01 9.81
CA VAL A 31 7.83 -25.17 10.44
C VAL A 31 6.42 -25.75 10.18
N ASP A 32 5.51 -25.55 11.11
CA ASP A 32 4.12 -26.02 10.98
C ASP A 32 3.31 -25.20 9.96
N VAL A 33 3.61 -23.90 9.86
CA VAL A 33 2.92 -22.94 8.97
C VAL A 33 3.93 -21.94 8.44
N ILE A 34 3.80 -21.60 7.16
CA ILE A 34 4.54 -20.52 6.51
C ILE A 34 3.59 -19.33 6.30
N LEU A 35 3.85 -18.21 6.97
CA LEU A 35 3.15 -16.95 6.75
C LEU A 35 3.97 -16.06 5.81
N VAL A 36 3.38 -15.65 4.68
CA VAL A 36 4.09 -14.89 3.64
C VAL A 36 3.24 -13.77 3.07
N ASN A 37 3.90 -12.68 2.66
CA ASN A 37 3.27 -11.53 2.05
C ASN A 37 3.78 -11.31 0.62
N GLY A 38 2.85 -11.10 -0.31
CA GLY A 38 3.10 -10.82 -1.72
C GLY A 38 3.18 -12.07 -2.59
N ASP A 39 2.76 -11.92 -3.86
CA ASP A 39 2.65 -13.00 -4.84
C ASP A 39 3.93 -13.79 -5.03
N ALA A 40 5.07 -13.10 -5.12
CA ALA A 40 6.36 -13.75 -5.32
C ALA A 40 6.73 -14.68 -4.18
N ALA A 41 6.48 -14.26 -2.92
CA ALA A 41 6.78 -15.06 -1.74
C ALA A 41 5.80 -16.26 -1.60
N ILE A 42 4.51 -16.05 -1.92
CA ILE A 42 3.52 -17.13 -1.94
C ILE A 42 3.90 -18.19 -2.98
N ARG A 43 4.22 -17.80 -4.22
CA ARG A 43 4.66 -18.73 -5.28
C ARG A 43 5.92 -19.49 -4.91
N ALA A 44 6.91 -18.81 -4.31
CA ALA A 44 8.13 -19.47 -3.87
C ALA A 44 7.86 -20.50 -2.76
N ALA A 45 6.97 -20.18 -1.81
CA ALA A 45 6.56 -21.15 -0.79
C ALA A 45 5.81 -22.33 -1.39
N GLN A 46 4.89 -22.11 -2.35
CA GLN A 46 4.18 -23.17 -3.09
C GLN A 46 5.14 -24.10 -3.86
N GLN A 47 6.20 -23.52 -4.44
CA GLN A 47 7.24 -24.30 -5.14
C GLN A 47 8.12 -25.09 -4.17
N ALA A 48 8.35 -24.58 -2.97
CA ALA A 48 9.22 -25.22 -1.97
C ALA A 48 8.52 -26.33 -1.20
N THR A 49 7.19 -26.32 -1.04
CA THR A 49 6.44 -27.34 -0.29
C THR A 49 5.00 -27.48 -0.79
N THR A 50 4.53 -28.74 -0.76
CA THR A 50 3.11 -29.07 -1.01
C THR A 50 2.41 -29.58 0.25
N THR A 51 3.11 -29.66 1.38
CA THR A 51 2.62 -30.27 2.64
C THR A 51 2.51 -29.29 3.79
N ILE A 52 3.44 -28.34 3.92
CA ILE A 52 3.38 -27.32 4.95
C ILE A 52 2.30 -26.31 4.57
N SER A 53 1.41 -25.98 5.50
CA SER A 53 0.35 -24.98 5.28
C SER A 53 0.94 -23.60 5.00
N ILE A 54 0.49 -22.96 3.93
CA ILE A 54 0.90 -21.61 3.53
C ILE A 54 -0.26 -20.66 3.78
N LEU A 55 -0.04 -19.65 4.61
CA LEU A 55 -0.95 -18.54 4.83
C LEU A 55 -0.42 -17.31 4.10
N GLY A 56 -1.03 -16.99 2.97
CA GLY A 56 -0.63 -15.88 2.10
C GLY A 56 -1.43 -14.60 2.37
N ILE A 57 -0.78 -13.47 2.24
CA ILE A 57 -1.42 -12.15 2.20
C ILE A 57 -0.98 -11.49 0.90
N THR A 58 -1.91 -11.14 0.04
CA THR A 58 -1.59 -10.47 -1.22
C THR A 58 -2.77 -9.65 -1.72
N GLU A 59 -2.59 -8.96 -2.84
CA GLU A 59 -3.61 -8.10 -3.42
C GLU A 59 -4.83 -8.91 -3.87
N ASP A 60 -4.65 -9.93 -4.69
CA ASP A 60 -5.72 -10.81 -5.18
C ASP A 60 -5.20 -12.24 -5.39
N MET A 61 -5.49 -13.11 -4.45
CA MET A 61 -5.04 -14.51 -4.50
C MET A 61 -5.63 -15.30 -5.67
N VAL A 62 -6.86 -15.00 -6.02
CA VAL A 62 -7.59 -15.73 -7.10
C VAL A 62 -7.18 -15.15 -8.46
N GLY A 63 -7.21 -13.84 -8.63
CA GLY A 63 -6.83 -13.17 -9.87
C GLY A 63 -5.37 -13.39 -10.23
N SER A 64 -4.48 -13.52 -9.23
CA SER A 64 -3.08 -13.89 -9.41
C SER A 64 -2.88 -15.40 -9.66
N GLY A 65 -3.93 -16.22 -9.60
CA GLY A 65 -3.82 -17.67 -9.79
C GLY A 65 -3.01 -18.39 -8.71
N LEU A 66 -3.02 -17.87 -7.49
CA LEU A 66 -2.35 -18.50 -6.34
C LEU A 66 -3.22 -19.55 -5.67
N VAL A 67 -4.54 -19.39 -5.77
CA VAL A 67 -5.56 -20.32 -5.29
C VAL A 67 -6.72 -20.39 -6.30
N ASN A 68 -7.50 -21.48 -6.28
CA ASN A 68 -8.62 -21.66 -7.20
C ASN A 68 -9.79 -20.73 -6.87
N SER A 69 -10.12 -20.60 -5.57
CA SER A 69 -11.11 -19.68 -5.04
C SER A 69 -10.81 -19.38 -3.58
N LEU A 70 -11.44 -18.36 -3.01
CA LEU A 70 -11.28 -18.03 -1.57
C LEU A 70 -12.01 -19.05 -0.68
N ALA A 71 -13.12 -19.63 -1.17
CA ALA A 71 -13.89 -20.62 -0.42
C ALA A 71 -13.26 -22.03 -0.48
N GLU A 72 -12.69 -22.38 -1.63
CA GLU A 72 -12.05 -23.66 -1.88
C GLU A 72 -10.68 -23.41 -2.53
N PRO A 73 -9.67 -23.03 -1.75
CA PRO A 73 -8.36 -22.65 -2.28
C PRO A 73 -7.67 -23.73 -3.08
N GLY A 74 -7.85 -25.00 -2.70
CA GLY A 74 -7.16 -26.15 -3.27
C GLY A 74 -5.69 -26.22 -2.84
N GLY A 75 -5.18 -27.40 -2.57
CA GLY A 75 -3.79 -27.57 -2.13
C GLY A 75 -3.52 -27.08 -0.70
N ASN A 76 -2.27 -26.68 -0.43
CA ASN A 76 -1.78 -26.31 0.91
C ASN A 76 -1.75 -24.79 1.16
N THR A 77 -2.31 -23.99 0.27
CA THR A 77 -2.28 -22.52 0.34
C THR A 77 -3.66 -21.95 0.62
N THR A 78 -3.76 -21.08 1.61
CA THR A 78 -4.92 -20.22 1.87
C THR A 78 -4.45 -18.81 2.27
N GLY A 79 -5.36 -17.87 2.49
CA GLY A 79 -4.94 -16.55 2.93
C GLY A 79 -5.97 -15.45 2.75
N VAL A 80 -5.48 -14.23 2.62
CA VAL A 80 -6.27 -13.01 2.53
C VAL A 80 -5.93 -12.27 1.25
N SER A 81 -6.96 -11.91 0.48
CA SER A 81 -6.89 -10.91 -0.59
C SER A 81 -7.27 -9.55 -0.01
N ILE A 82 -6.36 -8.59 -0.09
CA ILE A 82 -6.58 -7.27 0.51
C ILE A 82 -7.29 -6.29 -0.43
N PHE A 83 -7.30 -6.57 -1.74
CA PHE A 83 -7.93 -5.75 -2.79
C PHE A 83 -7.66 -4.24 -2.64
N ALA A 84 -6.45 -3.89 -2.19
CA ALA A 84 -6.12 -2.51 -1.88
C ALA A 84 -6.09 -1.63 -3.15
N THR A 85 -5.72 -2.21 -4.29
CA THR A 85 -5.70 -1.52 -5.59
C THR A 85 -7.11 -1.17 -6.08
N GLU A 86 -8.13 -1.99 -5.78
CA GLU A 86 -9.52 -1.65 -6.08
C GLU A 86 -9.99 -0.40 -5.31
N LEU A 87 -9.40 -0.16 -4.14
CA LEU A 87 -9.69 1.01 -3.32
C LEU A 87 -8.96 2.27 -3.78
N ASP A 88 -7.96 2.17 -4.67
CA ASP A 88 -7.21 3.33 -5.16
C ASP A 88 -8.11 4.33 -5.88
N GLY A 89 -9.03 3.83 -6.71
CA GLY A 89 -10.06 4.65 -7.33
C GLY A 89 -10.97 5.34 -6.32
N LYS A 90 -11.38 4.60 -5.27
CA LYS A 90 -12.25 5.17 -4.23
C LYS A 90 -11.52 6.20 -3.37
N ARG A 91 -10.25 5.98 -3.06
CA ARG A 91 -9.42 6.98 -2.37
C ARG A 91 -9.28 8.26 -3.22
N GLN A 92 -9.05 8.09 -4.52
CA GLN A 92 -9.00 9.23 -5.44
C GLN A 92 -10.31 10.03 -5.44
N GLU A 93 -11.46 9.37 -5.49
CA GLU A 93 -12.78 10.03 -5.39
C GLU A 93 -12.93 10.80 -4.09
N ILE A 94 -12.57 10.18 -2.95
CA ILE A 94 -12.61 10.82 -1.63
C ILE A 94 -11.74 12.07 -1.60
N LEU A 95 -10.54 12.02 -2.17
CA LEU A 95 -9.64 13.17 -2.23
C LEU A 95 -10.24 14.31 -3.06
N ILE A 96 -10.84 14.00 -4.20
CA ILE A 96 -11.53 14.98 -5.06
C ILE A 96 -12.75 15.58 -4.37
N GLU A 97 -13.55 14.77 -3.69
CA GLU A 97 -14.73 15.23 -2.94
C GLU A 97 -14.36 16.10 -1.74
N ALA A 98 -13.27 15.74 -1.08
CA ALA A 98 -12.76 16.49 0.07
C ALA A 98 -12.14 17.85 -0.31
N MET A 99 -11.77 18.03 -1.58
CA MET A 99 -11.14 19.26 -2.09
C MET A 99 -11.89 19.79 -3.33
N PRO A 100 -13.04 20.47 -3.17
CA PRO A 100 -13.88 20.91 -4.32
C PRO A 100 -13.17 21.82 -5.32
N GLU A 101 -12.13 22.53 -4.88
CA GLU A 101 -11.31 23.40 -5.73
C GLU A 101 -10.16 22.65 -6.41
N LEU A 102 -10.07 21.32 -6.23
CA LEU A 102 -9.02 20.52 -6.85
C LEU A 102 -9.15 20.53 -8.37
N ARG A 103 -8.09 20.97 -9.06
CA ARG A 103 -8.00 20.96 -10.53
C ARG A 103 -6.81 20.16 -11.03
N ARG A 104 -5.79 19.99 -10.20
CA ARG A 104 -4.58 19.23 -10.50
C ARG A 104 -4.19 18.38 -9.32
N MET A 105 -4.03 17.10 -9.54
CA MET A 105 -3.50 16.16 -8.56
C MET A 105 -2.40 15.31 -9.19
N ALA A 106 -1.56 14.75 -8.35
CA ALA A 106 -0.58 13.77 -8.76
C ALA A 106 -0.90 12.41 -8.18
N LEU A 107 -0.32 11.39 -8.80
CA LEU A 107 -0.41 10.01 -8.41
C LEU A 107 1.02 9.47 -8.30
N LEU A 108 1.37 8.87 -7.15
CA LEU A 108 2.63 8.17 -6.93
C LEU A 108 2.36 6.67 -7.01
N ALA A 109 3.01 6.00 -7.96
CA ALA A 109 2.80 4.59 -8.25
C ALA A 109 4.11 3.80 -8.25
N ASP A 110 4.06 2.58 -7.76
CA ASP A 110 5.12 1.59 -7.92
C ASP A 110 4.99 0.95 -9.31
N SER A 111 6.01 1.13 -10.16
CA SER A 111 6.03 0.61 -11.54
C SER A 111 6.00 -0.92 -11.61
N ASN A 112 6.36 -1.61 -10.52
CA ASN A 112 6.35 -3.07 -10.45
C ASN A 112 5.01 -3.65 -9.97
N ALA A 113 4.15 -2.82 -9.35
CA ALA A 113 2.88 -3.24 -8.80
C ALA A 113 1.67 -2.70 -9.56
N THR A 114 1.77 -1.48 -10.12
CA THR A 114 0.64 -0.78 -10.73
C THR A 114 0.66 -0.92 -12.25
N GLY A 115 -0.37 -1.57 -12.79
CA GLY A 115 -0.50 -1.81 -14.23
C GLY A 115 -0.98 -0.59 -15.03
N SER A 116 -0.63 -0.53 -16.32
CA SER A 116 -1.04 0.56 -17.22
C SER A 116 -2.57 0.70 -17.35
N ARG A 117 -3.31 -0.39 -17.26
CA ARG A 117 -4.78 -0.38 -17.31
C ARG A 117 -5.38 0.33 -16.10
N GLU A 118 -4.83 0.09 -14.94
CA GLU A 118 -5.24 0.72 -13.68
C GLU A 118 -4.94 2.22 -13.70
N LEU A 119 -3.71 2.59 -14.07
CA LEU A 119 -3.32 4.00 -14.22
C LEU A 119 -4.23 4.76 -15.18
N LYS A 120 -4.57 4.11 -16.31
CA LYS A 120 -5.50 4.69 -17.27
C LYS A 120 -6.91 4.87 -16.69
N ALA A 121 -7.42 3.91 -15.95
CA ALA A 121 -8.73 4.00 -15.30
C ALA A 121 -8.79 5.15 -14.29
N LEU A 122 -7.74 5.32 -13.47
CA LEU A 122 -7.62 6.43 -12.52
C LEU A 122 -7.55 7.79 -13.23
N GLN A 123 -6.83 7.86 -14.36
CA GLN A 123 -6.72 9.06 -15.16
C GLN A 123 -8.06 9.44 -15.82
N ASP A 124 -8.77 8.46 -16.37
CA ASP A 124 -10.09 8.69 -16.98
C ASP A 124 -11.12 9.11 -15.92
N ALA A 125 -11.08 8.52 -14.71
CA ALA A 125 -11.94 8.89 -13.59
C ALA A 125 -11.67 10.32 -13.10
N ALA A 126 -10.40 10.75 -12.97
CA ALA A 126 -10.03 12.11 -12.60
C ALA A 126 -10.53 13.12 -13.64
N ARG A 127 -10.31 12.81 -14.93
CA ARG A 127 -10.77 13.66 -16.06
C ARG A 127 -12.28 13.83 -16.05
N ALA A 128 -13.05 12.78 -15.76
CA ALA A 128 -14.51 12.85 -15.67
C ALA A 128 -15.01 13.80 -14.58
N ARG A 129 -14.17 14.08 -13.56
CA ARG A 129 -14.42 15.04 -12.49
C ARG A 129 -13.78 16.42 -12.73
N GLY A 130 -13.21 16.66 -13.93
CA GLY A 130 -12.54 17.90 -14.28
C GLY A 130 -11.20 18.12 -13.59
N VAL A 131 -10.55 17.05 -13.16
CA VAL A 131 -9.25 17.06 -12.48
C VAL A 131 -8.18 16.51 -13.43
N GLU A 132 -7.11 17.28 -13.63
CA GLU A 132 -5.91 16.85 -14.33
C GLU A 132 -5.06 15.98 -13.40
N LEU A 133 -4.71 14.76 -13.86
CA LEU A 133 -3.92 13.79 -13.10
C LEU A 133 -2.55 13.61 -13.74
N SER A 134 -1.47 13.99 -13.02
CA SER A 134 -0.11 13.64 -13.38
C SER A 134 0.30 12.32 -12.70
N ILE A 135 0.95 11.43 -13.45
CA ILE A 135 1.37 10.11 -12.98
C ILE A 135 2.88 10.10 -12.82
N HIS A 136 3.34 9.74 -11.63
CA HIS A 136 4.74 9.62 -11.27
C HIS A 136 5.00 8.17 -10.84
N GLN A 137 5.62 7.40 -11.73
CA GLN A 137 6.00 6.01 -11.46
C GLN A 137 7.43 5.96 -10.94
N ILE A 138 7.65 5.11 -9.96
CA ILE A 138 8.97 4.87 -9.35
C ILE A 138 9.24 3.37 -9.30
N ALA A 139 10.51 3.00 -9.32
CA ALA A 139 11.00 1.63 -9.20
C ALA A 139 11.96 1.45 -8.02
N SER A 140 12.47 2.54 -7.44
CA SER A 140 13.42 2.51 -6.33
C SER A 140 13.12 3.57 -5.27
N ALA A 141 13.64 3.37 -4.05
CA ALA A 141 13.42 4.30 -2.93
C ALA A 141 14.06 5.68 -3.17
N GLU A 142 15.16 5.71 -3.92
CA GLU A 142 15.90 6.93 -4.28
C GLU A 142 15.07 7.86 -5.16
N GLU A 143 14.15 7.30 -5.94
CA GLU A 143 13.29 8.06 -6.86
C GLU A 143 12.12 8.74 -6.15
N ILE A 144 11.72 8.28 -4.96
CA ILE A 144 10.51 8.74 -4.26
C ILE A 144 10.51 10.26 -4.08
N THR A 145 11.60 10.81 -3.53
CA THR A 145 11.69 12.24 -3.23
C THR A 145 11.60 13.08 -4.51
N GLY A 146 12.35 12.68 -5.56
CA GLY A 146 12.33 13.36 -6.86
C GLY A 146 10.97 13.30 -7.55
N ALA A 147 10.27 12.17 -7.46
CA ALA A 147 8.94 12.00 -8.02
C ALA A 147 7.89 12.91 -7.34
N ILE A 148 7.95 13.03 -6.00
CA ILE A 148 7.05 13.93 -5.25
C ILE A 148 7.37 15.39 -5.55
N ASP A 149 8.65 15.74 -5.73
CA ASP A 149 9.07 17.10 -6.14
C ASP A 149 8.54 17.44 -7.54
N ALA A 150 8.69 16.51 -8.48
CA ALA A 150 8.16 16.66 -9.82
C ALA A 150 6.63 16.79 -9.83
N ALA A 151 5.94 16.02 -8.99
CA ALA A 151 4.50 16.14 -8.78
C ALA A 151 4.12 17.57 -8.32
N LYS A 152 4.82 18.10 -7.33
CA LYS A 152 4.60 19.48 -6.85
C LYS A 152 4.92 20.52 -7.91
N ALA A 153 6.02 20.34 -8.63
CA ALA A 153 6.46 21.25 -9.70
C ALA A 153 5.50 21.26 -10.89
N SER A 154 4.78 20.17 -11.16
CA SER A 154 3.74 20.10 -12.20
C SER A 154 2.48 20.89 -11.85
N GLY A 155 2.42 21.47 -10.65
CA GLY A 155 1.28 22.23 -10.14
C GLY A 155 0.22 21.37 -9.44
N ALA A 156 0.54 20.11 -9.11
CA ALA A 156 -0.35 19.29 -8.29
C ALA A 156 -0.50 19.90 -6.88
N VAL A 157 -1.73 19.99 -6.43
CA VAL A 157 -2.09 20.50 -5.10
C VAL A 157 -2.53 19.40 -4.14
N ALA A 158 -2.57 18.16 -4.61
CA ALA A 158 -2.82 16.96 -3.81
C ALA A 158 -2.11 15.74 -4.43
N LEU A 159 -1.83 14.73 -3.60
CA LEU A 159 -1.16 13.49 -3.99
C LEU A 159 -2.01 12.27 -3.59
N ASN A 160 -2.25 11.36 -4.52
CA ASN A 160 -2.74 10.01 -4.23
C ASN A 160 -1.56 9.04 -4.25
N VAL A 161 -1.26 8.44 -3.10
CA VAL A 161 -0.22 7.41 -2.97
C VAL A 161 -0.88 6.06 -3.15
N LEU A 162 -0.59 5.39 -4.28
CA LEU A 162 -1.23 4.13 -4.61
C LEU A 162 -0.78 2.98 -3.72
N SER A 163 -1.61 1.96 -3.68
CA SER A 163 -1.36 0.75 -2.91
C SER A 163 -0.17 -0.02 -3.46
N SER A 164 0.85 -0.22 -2.63
CA SER A 164 2.01 -1.04 -2.93
C SER A 164 2.76 -1.42 -1.65
N PRO A 165 3.18 -2.68 -1.48
CA PRO A 165 4.06 -3.08 -0.38
C PRO A 165 5.36 -2.30 -0.35
N PHE A 166 5.89 -1.91 -1.52
CA PHE A 166 7.10 -1.12 -1.66
C PHE A 166 6.88 0.32 -1.15
N LEU A 167 5.81 1.00 -1.58
CA LEU A 167 5.47 2.33 -1.10
C LEU A 167 5.18 2.33 0.40
N TYR A 168 4.44 1.33 0.90
CA TYR A 168 4.21 1.18 2.33
C TYR A 168 5.51 0.96 3.13
N GLY A 169 6.42 0.12 2.62
CA GLY A 169 7.73 -0.10 3.23
C GLY A 169 8.59 1.17 3.30
N ASN A 170 8.41 2.08 2.35
CA ASN A 170 9.12 3.36 2.25
C ASN A 170 8.26 4.57 2.69
N ARG A 171 7.13 4.35 3.38
CA ARG A 171 6.17 5.39 3.75
C ARG A 171 6.79 6.58 4.48
N GLN A 172 7.82 6.34 5.31
CA GLN A 172 8.51 7.42 6.04
C GLN A 172 9.13 8.45 5.08
N ILE A 173 9.73 8.00 3.97
CA ILE A 173 10.29 8.90 2.94
C ILE A 173 9.16 9.70 2.28
N VAL A 174 8.08 9.01 1.91
CA VAL A 174 6.90 9.64 1.29
C VAL A 174 6.32 10.71 2.21
N MET A 175 6.03 10.35 3.46
CA MET A 175 5.39 11.23 4.44
C MET A 175 6.25 12.45 4.78
N GLN A 176 7.56 12.26 5.00
CA GLN A 176 8.48 13.36 5.26
C GLN A 176 8.53 14.35 4.09
N ARG A 177 8.54 13.83 2.84
CA ARG A 177 8.60 14.72 1.67
C ARG A 177 7.30 15.45 1.42
N VAL A 178 6.17 14.75 1.49
CA VAL A 178 4.82 15.32 1.38
C VAL A 178 4.62 16.43 2.41
N ALA A 179 5.03 16.17 3.64
CA ALA A 179 4.98 17.10 4.73
C ALA A 179 5.84 18.37 4.50
N ALA A 180 7.10 18.19 4.05
CA ALA A 180 8.00 19.30 3.75
C ALA A 180 7.45 20.22 2.64
N LEU A 181 6.73 19.66 1.67
CA LEU A 181 6.10 20.40 0.58
C LEU A 181 4.69 20.92 0.89
N ARG A 182 4.15 20.62 2.08
CA ARG A 182 2.76 20.91 2.46
C ARG A 182 1.78 20.45 1.38
N LEU A 183 1.98 19.24 0.87
CA LEU A 183 1.17 18.65 -0.18
C LEU A 183 0.15 17.70 0.47
N PRO A 184 -1.16 18.03 0.48
CA PRO A 184 -2.18 17.10 0.95
C PRO A 184 -2.07 15.76 0.24
N ALA A 185 -2.11 14.65 1.00
CA ALA A 185 -1.99 13.31 0.44
C ALA A 185 -3.04 12.36 1.02
N ILE A 186 -3.42 11.37 0.21
CA ILE A 186 -4.22 10.24 0.66
C ILE A 186 -3.38 8.96 0.55
N TYR A 187 -3.49 8.11 1.55
CA TYR A 187 -2.67 6.92 1.73
C TYR A 187 -3.50 5.65 1.78
N GLN A 188 -2.84 4.50 1.68
CA GLN A 188 -3.46 3.19 1.72
C GLN A 188 -4.00 2.84 3.11
N PHE A 189 -3.25 3.14 4.16
CA PHE A 189 -3.59 2.75 5.53
C PHE A 189 -3.75 3.95 6.47
N PRO A 190 -4.65 3.83 7.48
CA PRO A 190 -4.89 4.90 8.46
C PRO A 190 -3.64 5.31 9.24
N GLU A 191 -2.72 4.36 9.49
CA GLU A 191 -1.49 4.61 10.24
C GLU A 191 -0.60 5.67 9.57
N GLU A 192 -0.58 5.69 8.23
CA GLU A 192 0.15 6.69 7.46
C GLU A 192 -0.45 8.09 7.64
N ALA A 193 -1.77 8.18 7.79
CA ALA A 193 -2.44 9.45 8.05
C ALA A 193 -2.27 9.90 9.51
N ASP A 194 -2.24 8.98 10.48
CA ASP A 194 -2.07 9.30 11.90
C ASP A 194 -0.65 9.80 12.19
N GLU A 195 0.38 9.24 11.56
CA GLU A 195 1.76 9.72 11.67
C GLU A 195 1.93 11.13 11.07
N ASP A 196 1.12 11.49 10.06
CA ASP A 196 1.09 12.85 9.46
C ASP A 196 0.23 13.83 10.27
N ALA A 197 -0.74 13.34 11.07
CA ALA A 197 -1.71 14.15 11.82
C ALA A 197 -1.10 14.90 13.02
N ASP A 198 0.10 14.55 13.48
CA ASP A 198 0.81 15.26 14.54
C ASP A 198 1.30 16.66 14.11
N HIS A 199 1.03 17.05 12.85
CA HIS A 199 1.35 18.35 12.30
C HIS A 199 0.12 19.07 11.69
N PRO A 200 -0.88 19.49 12.51
CA PRO A 200 -2.14 20.10 12.04
C PRO A 200 -1.95 21.36 11.22
N ASP A 201 -0.83 22.06 11.38
CA ASP A 201 -0.51 23.30 10.63
C ASP A 201 -0.19 23.05 9.14
N ARG A 202 -0.09 21.79 8.72
CA ARG A 202 0.24 21.40 7.34
C ARG A 202 -0.98 21.29 6.44
N TRP A 203 -2.17 21.20 7.02
CA TRP A 203 -3.40 21.11 6.26
C TRP A 203 -3.83 22.48 5.75
N PRO A 204 -4.36 22.60 4.53
CA PRO A 204 -4.97 23.83 4.04
C PRO A 204 -6.01 24.34 5.05
N ALA A 205 -6.17 25.66 5.15
CA ALA A 205 -7.11 26.31 6.09
C ALA A 205 -8.55 25.76 6.01
N TYR A 206 -8.91 25.14 4.89
CA TYR A 206 -10.16 24.42 4.68
C TYR A 206 -10.36 23.27 5.68
N TRP A 207 -9.31 22.49 5.99
CA TRP A 207 -9.35 21.37 6.93
C TRP A 207 -9.25 21.81 8.40
N GLN A 208 -8.82 23.04 8.64
CA GLN A 208 -8.69 23.61 9.98
C GLN A 208 -10.03 24.15 10.52
N ARG A 209 -11.11 24.12 9.72
CA ARG A 209 -12.43 24.58 10.16
C ARG A 209 -13.00 23.64 11.23
N PRO A 210 -13.53 24.19 12.36
CA PRO A 210 -14.22 23.40 13.36
C PRO A 210 -15.43 22.70 12.71
N GLY A 211 -15.41 21.37 12.66
CA GLY A 211 -16.49 20.55 12.08
C GLY A 211 -16.10 19.71 10.87
N ALA A 212 -14.99 19.98 10.19
CA ALA A 212 -14.48 19.09 9.16
C ALA A 212 -13.74 17.91 9.83
N GLY A 213 -14.39 16.75 9.92
CA GLY A 213 -13.70 15.48 10.12
C GLY A 213 -13.24 15.10 11.53
N ARG A 214 -13.75 15.65 12.62
CA ARG A 214 -13.49 15.08 13.96
C ARG A 214 -14.26 13.80 14.17
N ARG A 215 -13.74 12.68 13.70
CA ARG A 215 -14.11 11.39 14.29
C ARG A 215 -13.34 11.24 15.59
N SER A 216 -14.10 11.02 16.66
CA SER A 216 -13.70 10.90 18.04
C SER A 216 -12.45 10.02 18.22
N ARG A 217 -11.41 10.58 18.85
CA ARG A 217 -10.34 9.81 19.47
C ARG A 217 -10.96 8.89 20.54
N HIS A 218 -11.05 7.61 20.29
CA HIS A 218 -11.21 6.64 21.35
C HIS A 218 -9.91 6.61 22.17
N ARG A 219 -9.91 7.38 23.25
CA ARG A 219 -8.95 7.27 24.33
C ARG A 219 -8.94 5.84 24.86
N ARG A 220 -7.98 5.02 24.44
CA ARG A 220 -7.70 3.80 25.19
C ARG A 220 -7.09 4.23 26.52
N GLN A 221 -7.92 4.31 27.55
CA GLN A 221 -7.46 4.33 28.92
C GLN A 221 -6.82 2.96 29.20
N ARG A 222 -5.51 2.97 29.42
CA ARG A 222 -4.82 1.86 30.06
C ARG A 222 -5.24 1.85 31.53
N ARG A 223 -5.82 0.78 31.97
CA ARG A 223 -5.76 0.28 33.35
C ARG A 223 -4.93 -0.99 33.38
#